data_d1957f36a0c995822873c7832d47c148
#
_entry.id   d1957f36a0c995822873c7832d47c148
#
_cell.length_a   1.000
_cell.length_b   1.000
_cell.length_c   1.000
_cell.angle_alpha   90.00
_cell.angle_beta   90.00
_cell.angle_gamma   90.00
#
_symmetry.space_group_name_H-M   'P 1'
#
loop_
_entity.id
_entity.type
_entity.pdbx_description
1 polymer ?
#
loop_
_entity_poly.entity_id
_entity_poly.type
_entity_poly.pdbx_seq_one_letter_code
_entity_poly.pdbx_strand_id
1 'polypeptide(L)'
;YKRQVYEREGAGYFLKNFADFFAEDDLTVVNLEGVLTDNNALYPRDKGKGDDGYWFRGPAAYAKVLSAASVEVASLANNHAFDYGAQGFRDTIAAVEAEGLGWFGTYNKNRDPETEKFYFYTKDGVTICLMSLLWDDYNPQDPNGNGAYLRQQITEIKQSGQADAVIAILHGGQEYGRHRTKPQTIFTKMAISAGADLVICHHAHVVMGMDVINNRSAFYSLGNFCFGGNRKAYQENKNRTPAVQDAAPALMLRAVLTFDDDGTYEGQQITLYPVQTTGIDRAAGDTVQVNNYQPKFITGPLAAHVLHLSLIHI
;
A
#
# COMPACT_ATOMS: atom_id res chain seq x y z
N TYR A 1 15.68 16.36 2.43
CA TYR A 1 15.58 16.63 0.98
C TYR A 1 14.14 16.65 0.47
N LYS A 2 13.28 15.67 0.82
CA LYS A 2 11.86 15.62 0.40
C LYS A 2 11.10 16.89 0.80
N ARG A 3 11.29 17.35 2.04
CA ARG A 3 10.69 18.61 2.53
C ARG A 3 11.12 19.82 1.71
N GLN A 4 12.41 19.93 1.40
CA GLN A 4 12.94 21.04 0.58
C GLN A 4 12.36 21.02 -0.84
N VAL A 5 12.16 19.83 -1.42
CA VAL A 5 11.51 19.70 -2.73
C VAL A 5 10.05 20.13 -2.64
N TYR A 6 9.31 19.72 -1.60
CA TYR A 6 7.93 20.13 -1.38
C TYR A 6 7.80 21.66 -1.22
N GLU A 7 8.67 22.26 -0.42
CA GLU A 7 8.68 23.72 -0.20
C GLU A 7 8.98 24.50 -1.49
N ARG A 8 9.79 23.95 -2.38
CA ARG A 8 10.17 24.58 -3.65
C ARG A 8 9.16 24.36 -4.77
N GLU A 9 8.68 23.12 -4.92
CA GLU A 9 7.91 22.68 -6.10
C GLU A 9 6.41 22.55 -5.82
N GLY A 10 6.01 22.46 -4.55
CA GLY A 10 4.63 22.25 -4.13
C GLY A 10 4.16 20.81 -4.22
N ALA A 11 2.91 20.59 -3.79
CA ALA A 11 2.32 19.27 -3.65
C ALA A 11 2.16 18.51 -4.99
N GLY A 12 1.73 19.20 -6.04
CA GLY A 12 1.48 18.60 -7.36
C GLY A 12 2.74 18.07 -8.06
N TYR A 13 3.93 18.36 -7.54
CA TYR A 13 5.17 17.92 -8.14
C TYR A 13 5.38 16.40 -8.06
N PHE A 14 5.07 15.78 -6.93
CA PHE A 14 5.50 14.40 -6.63
C PHE A 14 4.84 13.37 -7.51
N LEU A 15 3.55 13.46 -7.73
CA LEU A 15 2.75 12.48 -8.49
C LEU A 15 2.31 13.00 -9.87
N LYS A 16 2.88 14.11 -10.36
CA LYS A 16 2.45 14.75 -11.61
C LYS A 16 2.46 13.81 -12.83
N ASN A 17 3.34 12.80 -12.84
CA ASN A 17 3.42 11.86 -13.95
C ASN A 17 2.26 10.86 -13.98
N PHE A 18 1.43 10.84 -12.93
CA PHE A 18 0.32 9.91 -12.75
C PHE A 18 -1.02 10.62 -12.53
N ALA A 19 -1.04 11.95 -12.32
CA ALA A 19 -2.27 12.68 -12.00
C ALA A 19 -3.37 12.47 -13.05
N ASP A 20 -3.05 12.62 -14.34
CA ASP A 20 -4.01 12.39 -15.42
C ASP A 20 -4.44 10.92 -15.49
N PHE A 21 -3.52 9.99 -15.23
CA PHE A 21 -3.82 8.55 -15.22
C PHE A 21 -4.77 8.16 -14.08
N PHE A 22 -4.58 8.74 -12.88
CA PHE A 22 -5.47 8.50 -11.73
C PHE A 22 -6.81 9.20 -11.90
N ALA A 23 -6.86 10.34 -12.58
CA ALA A 23 -8.12 11.02 -12.87
C ALA A 23 -9.05 10.28 -13.85
N GLU A 24 -8.55 9.25 -14.54
CA GLU A 24 -9.32 8.44 -15.49
C GLU A 24 -10.00 7.22 -14.85
N ASP A 25 -9.63 6.85 -13.62
CA ASP A 25 -10.23 5.72 -12.93
C ASP A 25 -11.38 6.15 -12.00
N ASP A 26 -12.06 5.17 -11.41
CA ASP A 26 -13.16 5.43 -10.49
C ASP A 26 -12.67 5.60 -9.05
N LEU A 27 -11.50 5.02 -8.73
CA LEU A 27 -10.98 5.01 -7.37
C LEU A 27 -9.49 4.64 -7.33
N THR A 28 -8.64 5.59 -7.03
CA THR A 28 -7.21 5.36 -6.75
C THR A 28 -6.98 5.16 -5.26
N VAL A 29 -6.38 4.03 -4.92
CA VAL A 29 -6.07 3.63 -3.53
C VAL A 29 -4.56 3.56 -3.31
N VAL A 30 -4.07 4.14 -2.22
CA VAL A 30 -2.65 4.08 -1.85
C VAL A 30 -2.45 3.52 -0.44
N ASN A 31 -1.32 2.86 -0.19
CA ASN A 31 -0.83 2.60 1.16
C ASN A 31 -0.03 3.82 1.62
N LEU A 32 -0.56 4.57 2.60
CA LEU A 32 0.12 5.72 3.21
C LEU A 32 0.95 5.23 4.41
N GLU A 33 2.20 4.90 4.15
CA GLU A 33 3.09 4.30 5.13
C GLU A 33 3.93 5.36 5.86
N GLY A 34 3.39 5.81 6.99
CA GLY A 34 3.99 6.84 7.83
C GLY A 34 2.94 7.72 8.52
N VAL A 35 3.41 8.65 9.31
CA VAL A 35 2.60 9.60 10.09
C VAL A 35 2.67 10.98 9.45
N LEU A 36 1.51 11.63 9.32
CA LEU A 36 1.38 13.02 8.92
C LEU A 36 0.98 13.87 10.14
N THR A 37 1.93 14.64 10.69
CA THR A 37 1.66 15.50 11.85
C THR A 37 2.62 16.67 11.93
N ASP A 38 2.11 17.83 12.30
CA ASP A 38 2.88 19.03 12.62
C ASP A 38 3.19 19.15 14.13
N ASN A 39 2.73 18.19 14.93
CA ASN A 39 2.95 18.20 16.36
C ASN A 39 4.39 17.78 16.72
N ASN A 40 5.26 18.78 16.89
CA ASN A 40 6.66 18.57 17.21
C ASN A 40 6.91 18.07 18.64
N ALA A 41 5.89 18.05 19.52
CA ALA A 41 5.99 17.49 20.86
C ALA A 41 5.87 15.95 20.87
N LEU A 42 5.41 15.34 19.76
CA LEU A 42 5.35 13.90 19.66
C LEU A 42 6.73 13.28 19.48
N TYR A 43 6.94 12.18 20.18
CA TYR A 43 8.17 11.38 20.11
C TYR A 43 7.87 10.03 19.45
N PRO A 44 8.86 9.43 18.81
CA PRO A 44 8.73 8.07 18.30
C PRO A 44 8.33 7.08 19.40
N ARG A 45 7.47 6.14 19.06
CA ARG A 45 6.87 5.13 19.95
C ARG A 45 7.88 4.41 20.86
N ASP A 46 9.01 4.07 20.30
CA ASP A 46 10.06 3.27 20.97
C ASP A 46 11.28 4.11 21.34
N LYS A 47 11.08 5.35 21.80
CA LYS A 47 12.18 6.19 22.28
C LYS A 47 12.90 5.50 23.44
N GLY A 48 14.06 4.94 23.17
CA GLY A 48 14.86 4.16 24.14
C GLY A 48 15.51 2.92 23.52
N LYS A 49 15.11 2.53 22.31
CA LYS A 49 15.77 1.46 21.55
C LYS A 49 17.01 1.94 20.76
N GLY A 50 17.49 3.16 21.01
CA GLY A 50 18.62 3.77 20.30
C GLY A 50 18.21 4.40 18.97
N ASP A 51 19.20 4.93 18.22
CA ASP A 51 18.99 5.57 16.92
C ASP A 51 18.74 4.55 15.77
N ASP A 52 18.54 3.29 16.07
CA ASP A 52 18.43 2.20 15.09
C ASP A 52 17.00 1.96 14.59
N GLY A 53 16.03 2.73 15.07
CA GLY A 53 14.64 2.65 14.62
C GLY A 53 14.36 3.50 13.38
N TYR A 54 13.56 2.97 12.45
CA TYR A 54 13.01 3.73 11.34
C TYR A 54 11.63 4.26 11.74
N TRP A 55 11.49 5.59 11.86
CA TRP A 55 10.22 6.26 12.12
C TRP A 55 9.92 7.24 11.01
N PHE A 56 8.73 7.13 10.45
CA PHE A 56 8.33 7.94 9.31
C PHE A 56 7.35 9.02 9.73
N ARG A 57 7.74 10.28 9.54
CA ARG A 57 6.91 11.45 9.78
C ARG A 57 7.06 12.47 8.65
N GLY A 58 5.92 12.98 8.19
CA GLY A 58 5.83 14.15 7.32
C GLY A 58 4.94 15.23 7.94
N PRO A 59 5.03 16.49 7.46
CA PRO A 59 4.04 17.53 7.76
C PRO A 59 2.63 17.11 7.34
N ALA A 60 1.60 17.58 8.04
CA ALA A 60 0.19 17.35 7.68
C ALA A 60 -0.11 17.76 6.22
N ALA A 61 0.49 18.87 5.75
CA ALA A 61 0.37 19.35 4.38
C ALA A 61 0.78 18.32 3.30
N TYR A 62 1.47 17.23 3.64
CA TYR A 62 1.83 16.22 2.65
C TYR A 62 0.63 15.38 2.18
N ALA A 63 -0.49 15.38 2.91
CA ALA A 63 -1.74 14.79 2.42
C ALA A 63 -2.16 15.40 1.08
N LYS A 64 -1.88 16.70 0.85
CA LYS A 64 -2.14 17.40 -0.41
C LYS A 64 -1.40 16.81 -1.62
N VAL A 65 -0.33 16.05 -1.42
CA VAL A 65 0.36 15.35 -2.53
C VAL A 65 -0.57 14.32 -3.16
N LEU A 66 -1.42 13.69 -2.36
CA LEU A 66 -2.38 12.68 -2.80
C LEU A 66 -3.56 13.34 -3.52
N SER A 67 -4.22 14.33 -2.90
CA SER A 67 -5.38 15.01 -3.47
C SER A 67 -5.03 15.77 -4.77
N ALA A 68 -3.82 16.34 -4.86
CA ALA A 68 -3.33 17.02 -6.06
C ALA A 68 -3.07 16.08 -7.26
N ALA A 69 -3.16 14.77 -7.05
CA ALA A 69 -2.95 13.76 -8.09
C ALA A 69 -4.16 12.82 -8.25
N SER A 70 -5.36 13.26 -7.86
CA SER A 70 -6.59 12.45 -7.96
C SER A 70 -6.47 11.09 -7.26
N VAL A 71 -5.85 11.04 -6.09
CA VAL A 71 -5.96 9.91 -5.18
C VAL A 71 -7.15 10.16 -4.28
N GLU A 72 -8.05 9.19 -4.14
CA GLU A 72 -9.26 9.34 -3.33
C GLU A 72 -9.13 8.73 -1.95
N VAL A 73 -8.34 7.65 -1.78
CA VAL A 73 -8.39 6.86 -0.56
C VAL A 73 -7.03 6.36 -0.12
N ALA A 74 -6.75 6.44 1.17
CA ALA A 74 -5.53 5.97 1.79
C ALA A 74 -5.77 4.77 2.72
N SER A 75 -5.04 3.67 2.50
CA SER A 75 -4.90 2.59 3.48
C SER A 75 -3.92 3.00 4.57
N LEU A 76 -4.34 2.95 5.83
CA LEU A 76 -3.54 3.35 6.99
C LEU A 76 -3.10 2.16 7.87
N ALA A 77 -3.47 0.92 7.53
CA ALA A 77 -3.05 -0.26 8.31
C ALA A 77 -1.66 -0.74 7.88
N ASN A 78 -0.62 -0.13 8.43
CA ASN A 78 0.78 -0.52 8.22
C ASN A 78 1.61 -0.35 9.50
N ASN A 79 2.82 -0.89 9.52
CA ASN A 79 3.71 -0.89 10.69
C ASN A 79 4.20 0.51 11.08
N HIS A 80 4.10 1.51 10.20
CA HIS A 80 4.50 2.89 10.46
C HIS A 80 3.35 3.83 10.82
N ALA A 81 2.10 3.36 10.81
CA ALA A 81 0.92 4.19 11.11
C ALA A 81 0.94 4.77 12.53
N PHE A 82 1.55 4.07 13.48
CA PHE A 82 1.65 4.47 14.88
C PHE A 82 3.09 4.82 15.33
N ASP A 83 3.95 5.17 14.43
CA ASP A 83 5.33 5.55 14.76
C ASP A 83 5.40 6.67 15.79
N TYR A 84 4.41 7.55 15.80
CA TYR A 84 4.26 8.65 16.75
C TYR A 84 3.03 8.48 17.67
N GLY A 85 2.66 7.22 17.94
CA GLY A 85 1.56 6.86 18.84
C GLY A 85 0.17 7.22 18.30
N ALA A 86 -0.84 7.05 19.15
CA ALA A 86 -2.24 7.27 18.78
C ALA A 86 -2.52 8.72 18.34
N GLN A 87 -1.84 9.71 18.92
CA GLN A 87 -2.03 11.09 18.49
C GLN A 87 -1.50 11.32 17.07
N GLY A 88 -0.32 10.78 16.74
CA GLY A 88 0.22 10.87 15.38
C GLY A 88 -0.69 10.19 14.36
N PHE A 89 -1.32 9.08 14.71
CA PHE A 89 -2.32 8.42 13.87
C PHE A 89 -3.57 9.29 13.66
N ARG A 90 -4.15 9.88 14.75
CA ARG A 90 -5.28 10.81 14.63
C ARG A 90 -4.93 12.05 13.80
N ASP A 91 -3.73 12.60 13.96
CA ASP A 91 -3.26 13.73 13.16
C ASP A 91 -3.19 13.35 11.66
N THR A 92 -2.77 12.12 11.36
CA THR A 92 -2.75 11.59 9.99
C THR A 92 -4.15 11.48 9.40
N ILE A 93 -5.11 10.95 10.15
CA ILE A 93 -6.53 10.90 9.75
C ILE A 93 -7.04 12.32 9.45
N ALA A 94 -6.83 13.24 10.37
CA ALA A 94 -7.27 14.63 10.21
C ALA A 94 -6.64 15.29 8.97
N ALA A 95 -5.36 15.03 8.69
CA ALA A 95 -4.68 15.55 7.51
C ALA A 95 -5.25 14.98 6.21
N VAL A 96 -5.56 13.69 6.18
CA VAL A 96 -6.15 13.00 5.03
C VAL A 96 -7.57 13.52 4.76
N GLU A 97 -8.40 13.61 5.80
CA GLU A 97 -9.78 14.09 5.70
C GLU A 97 -9.86 15.58 5.34
N ALA A 98 -8.93 16.41 5.82
CA ALA A 98 -8.85 17.83 5.46
C ALA A 98 -8.60 18.07 3.96
N GLU A 99 -7.98 17.11 3.27
CA GLU A 99 -7.80 17.14 1.81
C GLU A 99 -8.94 16.45 1.05
N GLY A 100 -10.02 16.08 1.72
CA GLY A 100 -11.18 15.41 1.12
C GLY A 100 -10.96 13.94 0.78
N LEU A 101 -9.89 13.31 1.29
CA LEU A 101 -9.57 11.93 1.03
C LEU A 101 -10.31 10.99 2.01
N GLY A 102 -10.71 9.82 1.52
CA GLY A 102 -11.11 8.73 2.38
C GLY A 102 -9.92 8.01 3.01
N TRP A 103 -10.19 7.26 4.06
CA TRP A 103 -9.18 6.36 4.64
C TRP A 103 -9.84 5.08 5.15
N PHE A 104 -9.05 4.04 5.29
CA PHE A 104 -9.44 2.77 5.90
C PHE A 104 -8.24 2.07 6.51
N GLY A 105 -8.52 1.17 7.44
CA GLY A 105 -7.51 0.33 8.04
C GLY A 105 -7.94 -0.21 9.39
N THR A 106 -7.39 -1.36 9.74
CA THR A 106 -7.52 -1.99 11.04
C THR A 106 -6.12 -2.22 11.57
N TYR A 107 -5.76 -1.49 12.60
CA TYR A 107 -4.40 -1.54 13.12
C TYR A 107 -4.26 -2.47 14.34
N ASN A 108 -5.25 -2.51 15.24
CA ASN A 108 -5.02 -3.03 16.58
C ASN A 108 -6.01 -4.13 16.97
N LYS A 109 -5.52 -5.11 17.75
CA LYS A 109 -6.30 -6.14 18.45
C LYS A 109 -7.40 -5.57 19.36
N ASN A 110 -7.21 -4.34 19.87
CA ASN A 110 -8.14 -3.68 20.78
C ASN A 110 -9.33 -3.02 20.07
N ARG A 111 -9.34 -3.00 18.72
CA ARG A 111 -10.48 -2.56 17.88
C ARG A 111 -11.10 -1.26 18.37
N ASP A 112 -10.25 -0.25 18.46
CA ASP A 112 -10.70 1.10 18.76
C ASP A 112 -11.43 1.67 17.55
N PRO A 113 -12.72 2.02 17.64
CA PRO A 113 -13.48 2.57 16.51
C PRO A 113 -12.86 3.84 15.90
N GLU A 114 -12.06 4.57 16.67
CA GLU A 114 -11.33 5.74 16.18
C GLU A 114 -10.13 5.38 15.30
N THR A 115 -9.70 4.12 15.32
CA THR A 115 -8.52 3.61 14.59
C THR A 115 -8.84 2.48 13.65
N GLU A 116 -10.13 2.15 13.50
CA GLU A 116 -10.60 1.05 12.66
C GLU A 116 -11.73 1.53 11.75
N LYS A 117 -11.56 1.38 10.46
CA LYS A 117 -12.55 1.77 9.47
C LYS A 117 -12.43 0.93 8.21
N PHE A 118 -13.57 0.49 7.67
CA PHE A 118 -13.68 0.02 6.29
C PHE A 118 -14.14 1.18 5.42
N TYR A 119 -13.77 1.15 4.14
CA TYR A 119 -14.22 2.16 3.18
C TYR A 119 -15.15 1.51 2.17
N PHE A 120 -16.35 2.05 2.06
CA PHE A 120 -17.34 1.61 1.08
C PHE A 120 -17.42 2.64 -0.04
N TYR A 121 -17.14 2.18 -1.25
CA TYR A 121 -17.29 2.96 -2.47
C TYR A 121 -18.49 2.45 -3.25
N THR A 122 -19.42 3.34 -3.56
CA THR A 122 -20.63 2.99 -4.32
C THR A 122 -20.70 3.80 -5.61
N LYS A 123 -20.85 3.11 -6.74
CA LYS A 123 -21.04 3.71 -8.05
C LYS A 123 -21.99 2.84 -8.86
N ASP A 124 -22.96 3.46 -9.56
CA ASP A 124 -23.91 2.80 -10.45
C ASP A 124 -24.67 1.60 -9.80
N GLY A 125 -24.95 1.71 -8.50
CA GLY A 125 -25.63 0.67 -7.74
C GLY A 125 -24.72 -0.43 -7.20
N VAL A 126 -23.45 -0.46 -7.56
CA VAL A 126 -22.45 -1.42 -7.07
C VAL A 126 -21.68 -0.83 -5.89
N THR A 127 -21.51 -1.61 -4.83
CA THR A 127 -20.73 -1.23 -3.66
C THR A 127 -19.52 -2.12 -3.49
N ILE A 128 -18.34 -1.51 -3.41
CA ILE A 128 -17.07 -2.18 -3.13
C ILE A 128 -16.62 -1.83 -1.71
N CYS A 129 -16.28 -2.84 -0.93
CA CYS A 129 -15.64 -2.65 0.38
C CYS A 129 -14.13 -2.76 0.27
N LEU A 130 -13.43 -1.72 0.70
CA LEU A 130 -11.98 -1.76 0.93
C LEU A 130 -11.73 -2.00 2.41
N MET A 131 -10.95 -3.00 2.72
CA MET A 131 -10.47 -3.27 4.07
C MET A 131 -8.97 -3.48 4.08
N SER A 132 -8.30 -3.03 5.11
CA SER A 132 -6.89 -3.32 5.28
C SER A 132 -6.55 -3.74 6.70
N LEU A 133 -5.54 -4.60 6.81
CA LEU A 133 -5.10 -5.19 8.05
C LEU A 133 -3.58 -5.22 8.11
N LEU A 134 -3.02 -4.70 9.20
CA LEU A 134 -1.66 -5.02 9.60
C LEU A 134 -1.68 -6.33 10.38
N TRP A 135 -0.91 -7.31 9.94
CA TRP A 135 -0.66 -8.48 10.77
C TRP A 135 0.75 -8.41 11.36
N ASP A 136 0.82 -8.45 12.66
CA ASP A 136 2.03 -8.62 13.45
C ASP A 136 2.07 -10.00 14.12
N ASP A 137 1.02 -10.81 13.90
CA ASP A 137 0.87 -12.12 14.47
C ASP A 137 1.58 -13.19 13.61
N TYR A 138 2.52 -13.87 14.20
CA TYR A 138 3.15 -15.02 13.58
C TYR A 138 2.25 -16.28 13.60
N ASN A 139 1.11 -16.23 14.26
CA ASN A 139 0.13 -17.29 14.31
C ASN A 139 -1.19 -16.92 13.61
N PRO A 140 -1.29 -17.09 12.29
CA PRO A 140 -2.51 -16.78 11.55
C PRO A 140 -3.71 -17.70 11.90
N GLN A 141 -3.51 -18.73 12.71
CA GLN A 141 -4.56 -19.63 13.17
C GLN A 141 -5.04 -19.33 14.59
N ASP A 142 -4.52 -18.28 15.25
CA ASP A 142 -5.03 -17.83 16.53
C ASP A 142 -6.52 -17.46 16.39
N PRO A 143 -7.44 -18.11 17.14
CA PRO A 143 -8.87 -17.83 17.04
C PRO A 143 -9.25 -16.40 17.46
N ASN A 144 -8.39 -15.73 18.20
CA ASN A 144 -8.56 -14.35 18.64
C ASN A 144 -7.62 -13.36 17.90
N GLY A 145 -6.85 -13.88 16.94
CA GLY A 145 -5.87 -13.11 16.20
C GLY A 145 -6.44 -12.39 14.97
N ASN A 146 -5.56 -11.70 14.30
CA ASN A 146 -5.89 -10.91 13.11
C ASN A 146 -6.47 -11.77 11.96
N GLY A 147 -6.07 -13.03 11.84
CA GLY A 147 -6.61 -13.94 10.82
C GLY A 147 -8.08 -14.30 11.05
N ALA A 148 -8.44 -14.60 12.29
CA ALA A 148 -9.84 -14.87 12.65
C ALA A 148 -10.72 -13.64 12.41
N TYR A 149 -10.25 -12.48 12.82
CA TYR A 149 -10.91 -11.21 12.57
C TYR A 149 -11.11 -10.92 11.07
N LEU A 150 -10.06 -11.01 10.27
CA LEU A 150 -10.12 -10.81 8.82
C LEU A 150 -11.19 -11.71 8.19
N ARG A 151 -11.17 -13.00 8.51
CA ARG A 151 -12.15 -13.97 8.00
C ARG A 151 -13.57 -13.61 8.42
N GLN A 152 -13.78 -13.26 9.69
CA GLN A 152 -15.08 -12.89 10.21
C GLN A 152 -15.62 -11.67 9.48
N GLN A 153 -14.85 -10.60 9.38
CA GLN A 153 -15.33 -9.35 8.76
C GLN A 153 -15.64 -9.50 7.27
N ILE A 154 -14.78 -10.19 6.51
CA ILE A 154 -15.08 -10.46 5.09
C ILE A 154 -16.37 -11.27 4.95
N THR A 155 -16.52 -12.32 5.77
CA THR A 155 -17.70 -13.18 5.74
C THR A 155 -18.96 -12.39 6.07
N GLU A 156 -18.96 -11.57 7.12
CA GLU A 156 -20.08 -10.73 7.54
C GLU A 156 -20.49 -9.73 6.44
N ILE A 157 -19.52 -9.02 5.84
CA ILE A 157 -19.77 -8.06 4.76
C ILE A 157 -20.43 -8.75 3.56
N LYS A 158 -19.86 -9.89 3.13
CA LYS A 158 -20.42 -10.63 1.96
C LYS A 158 -21.78 -11.23 2.26
N GLN A 159 -22.01 -11.79 3.44
CA GLN A 159 -23.29 -12.42 3.81
C GLN A 159 -24.41 -11.41 4.08
N SER A 160 -24.07 -10.24 4.58
CA SER A 160 -25.06 -9.18 4.83
C SER A 160 -25.44 -8.39 3.57
N GLY A 161 -24.73 -8.57 2.45
CA GLY A 161 -24.94 -7.81 1.23
C GLY A 161 -24.53 -6.33 1.36
N GLN A 162 -23.66 -5.99 2.33
CA GLN A 162 -23.17 -4.61 2.48
C GLN A 162 -22.25 -4.20 1.33
N ALA A 163 -21.61 -5.16 0.67
CA ALA A 163 -20.79 -4.91 -0.51
C ALA A 163 -20.88 -6.07 -1.51
N ASP A 164 -20.89 -5.72 -2.79
CA ASP A 164 -20.90 -6.65 -3.91
C ASP A 164 -19.52 -7.26 -4.13
N ALA A 165 -18.46 -6.49 -3.88
CA ALA A 165 -17.07 -6.97 -3.88
C ALA A 165 -16.29 -6.51 -2.64
N VAL A 166 -15.31 -7.33 -2.21
CA VAL A 166 -14.41 -7.02 -1.11
C VAL A 166 -12.97 -7.08 -1.61
N ILE A 167 -12.23 -5.98 -1.44
CA ILE A 167 -10.80 -5.88 -1.70
C ILE A 167 -10.07 -5.83 -0.38
N ALA A 168 -9.24 -6.84 -0.11
CA ALA A 168 -8.45 -6.93 1.12
C ALA A 168 -7.01 -6.48 0.86
N ILE A 169 -6.56 -5.46 1.58
CA ILE A 169 -5.18 -4.95 1.55
C ILE A 169 -4.48 -5.38 2.83
N LEU A 170 -3.46 -6.21 2.69
CA LEU A 170 -2.79 -6.85 3.81
C LEU A 170 -1.37 -6.33 3.94
N HIS A 171 -0.99 -5.88 5.14
CA HIS A 171 0.35 -5.35 5.38
C HIS A 171 1.12 -6.26 6.32
N GLY A 172 2.27 -6.79 5.88
CA GLY A 172 3.13 -7.65 6.67
C GLY A 172 3.94 -8.64 5.82
N GLY A 173 4.82 -9.37 6.45
CA GLY A 173 5.73 -10.31 5.81
C GLY A 173 7.18 -9.99 6.11
N GLN A 174 8.08 -10.22 5.17
CA GLN A 174 9.51 -9.97 5.31
C GLN A 174 9.95 -8.84 4.37
N GLU A 175 10.53 -7.79 4.94
CA GLU A 175 11.13 -6.72 4.16
C GLU A 175 12.25 -7.25 3.24
N TYR A 176 12.27 -6.76 2.01
CA TYR A 176 13.24 -7.09 0.96
C TYR A 176 13.32 -8.60 0.62
N GLY A 177 12.34 -9.39 1.08
CA GLY A 177 12.18 -10.79 0.68
C GLY A 177 11.66 -10.89 -0.75
N ARG A 178 12.23 -11.77 -1.58
CA ARG A 178 11.77 -12.01 -2.97
C ARG A 178 10.63 -13.01 -3.06
N HIS A 179 10.41 -13.78 -2.02
CA HIS A 179 9.40 -14.82 -1.96
C HIS A 179 8.41 -14.53 -0.84
N ARG A 180 7.16 -14.82 -1.10
CA ARG A 180 6.11 -14.75 -0.08
C ARG A 180 6.45 -15.63 1.12
N THR A 181 6.14 -15.13 2.29
CA THR A 181 6.27 -15.89 3.52
C THR A 181 5.10 -16.86 3.70
N LYS A 182 5.27 -17.85 4.59
CA LYS A 182 4.17 -18.76 4.94
C LYS A 182 2.96 -18.01 5.54
N PRO A 183 3.12 -17.05 6.46
CA PRO A 183 2.02 -16.22 6.93
C PRO A 183 1.30 -15.46 5.80
N GLN A 184 2.02 -14.80 4.87
CA GLN A 184 1.40 -14.14 3.72
C GLN A 184 0.49 -15.08 2.94
N THR A 185 0.98 -16.29 2.65
CA THR A 185 0.20 -17.30 1.93
C THR A 185 -1.07 -17.69 2.69
N ILE A 186 -0.99 -17.85 4.02
CA ILE A 186 -2.12 -18.27 4.85
C ILE A 186 -3.16 -17.14 4.92
N PHE A 187 -2.76 -15.91 5.22
CA PHE A 187 -3.68 -14.76 5.29
C PHE A 187 -4.37 -14.51 3.95
N THR A 188 -3.63 -14.56 2.84
CA THR A 188 -4.18 -14.41 1.49
C THR A 188 -5.24 -15.49 1.18
N LYS A 189 -4.92 -16.75 1.42
CA LYS A 189 -5.87 -17.85 1.21
C LYS A 189 -7.09 -17.75 2.12
N MET A 190 -6.90 -17.30 3.35
CA MET A 190 -7.97 -17.09 4.31
C MET A 190 -8.92 -15.97 3.86
N ALA A 191 -8.38 -14.84 3.40
CA ALA A 191 -9.18 -13.73 2.88
C ALA A 191 -10.02 -14.18 1.68
N ILE A 192 -9.40 -14.85 0.69
CA ILE A 192 -10.12 -15.34 -0.50
C ILE A 192 -11.18 -16.38 -0.12
N SER A 193 -10.85 -17.31 0.79
CA SER A 193 -11.82 -18.32 1.24
C SER A 193 -12.99 -17.73 2.03
N ALA A 194 -12.80 -16.57 2.64
CA ALA A 194 -13.85 -15.83 3.34
C ALA A 194 -14.73 -15.00 2.38
N GLY A 195 -14.31 -14.81 1.13
CA GLY A 195 -15.09 -14.10 0.10
C GLY A 195 -14.42 -12.83 -0.44
N ALA A 196 -13.15 -12.56 -0.11
CA ALA A 196 -12.43 -11.46 -0.76
C ALA A 196 -12.27 -11.70 -2.26
N ASP A 197 -12.54 -10.70 -3.07
CA ASP A 197 -12.51 -10.77 -4.53
C ASP A 197 -11.13 -10.38 -5.11
N LEU A 198 -10.35 -9.58 -4.37
CA LEU A 198 -8.99 -9.22 -4.69
C LEU A 198 -8.18 -9.10 -3.39
N VAL A 199 -6.94 -9.59 -3.39
CA VAL A 199 -6.02 -9.43 -2.26
C VAL A 199 -4.72 -8.78 -2.72
N ILE A 200 -4.30 -7.71 -2.03
CA ILE A 200 -3.05 -7.00 -2.30
C ILE A 200 -2.25 -6.93 -1.00
N CYS A 201 -1.02 -7.45 -1.02
CA CYS A 201 -0.14 -7.35 0.14
C CYS A 201 0.91 -6.24 -0.06
N HIS A 202 1.34 -5.67 1.06
CA HIS A 202 2.40 -4.66 1.16
C HIS A 202 3.44 -5.05 2.21
N HIS A 203 4.39 -4.18 2.51
CA HIS A 203 5.47 -4.30 3.50
C HIS A 203 6.82 -4.78 2.95
N ALA A 204 6.85 -5.65 1.96
CA ALA A 204 8.13 -6.20 1.49
C ALA A 204 9.04 -5.18 0.78
N HIS A 205 8.53 -4.03 0.35
CA HIS A 205 9.26 -2.96 -0.37
C HIS A 205 9.90 -3.38 -1.70
N VAL A 206 9.64 -4.59 -2.16
CA VAL A 206 10.07 -5.14 -3.45
C VAL A 206 8.90 -5.80 -4.16
N VAL A 207 8.98 -5.94 -5.47
CA VAL A 207 7.97 -6.70 -6.23
C VAL A 207 8.09 -8.18 -5.89
N MET A 208 6.96 -8.79 -5.55
CA MET A 208 6.82 -10.24 -5.38
C MET A 208 5.84 -10.80 -6.41
N GLY A 209 5.79 -12.12 -6.50
CA GLY A 209 4.86 -12.85 -7.36
C GLY A 209 3.39 -12.66 -6.99
N MET A 210 2.52 -13.16 -7.85
CA MET A 210 1.09 -13.23 -7.65
C MET A 210 0.59 -14.68 -7.70
N ASP A 211 -0.61 -14.92 -7.19
CA ASP A 211 -1.36 -16.16 -7.38
C ASP A 211 -2.76 -15.86 -7.93
N VAL A 212 -3.35 -16.84 -8.58
CA VAL A 212 -4.79 -16.88 -8.84
C VAL A 212 -5.37 -18.04 -8.02
N ILE A 213 -6.25 -17.73 -7.08
CA ILE A 213 -6.85 -18.67 -6.15
C ILE A 213 -8.36 -18.59 -6.31
N ASN A 214 -9.03 -19.66 -6.73
CA ASN A 214 -10.48 -19.70 -6.97
C ASN A 214 -10.95 -18.56 -7.89
N ASN A 215 -10.24 -18.28 -8.97
CA ASN A 215 -10.48 -17.18 -9.91
C ASN A 215 -10.39 -15.78 -9.28
N ARG A 216 -9.69 -15.62 -8.18
CA ARG A 216 -9.38 -14.35 -7.51
C ARG A 216 -7.89 -14.09 -7.55
N SER A 217 -7.51 -12.87 -7.89
CA SER A 217 -6.09 -12.48 -7.93
C SER A 217 -5.57 -12.11 -6.55
N ALA A 218 -4.32 -12.49 -6.29
CA ALA A 218 -3.62 -12.16 -5.07
C ALA A 218 -2.19 -11.71 -5.38
N PHE A 219 -1.81 -10.53 -4.92
CA PHE A 219 -0.49 -9.92 -5.13
C PHE A 219 0.25 -9.86 -3.80
N TYR A 220 1.46 -10.44 -3.73
CA TYR A 220 2.20 -10.55 -2.47
C TYR A 220 3.05 -9.33 -2.14
N SER A 221 3.39 -8.50 -3.10
CA SER A 221 3.89 -7.13 -2.93
C SER A 221 4.03 -6.43 -4.28
N LEU A 222 3.65 -5.16 -4.33
CA LEU A 222 3.80 -4.30 -5.50
C LEU A 222 5.11 -3.48 -5.47
N GLY A 223 5.87 -3.52 -4.37
CA GLY A 223 7.03 -2.68 -4.16
C GLY A 223 6.67 -1.25 -3.74
N ASN A 224 7.65 -0.34 -3.78
CA ASN A 224 7.50 1.05 -3.38
C ASN A 224 7.08 1.94 -4.56
N PHE A 225 6.06 2.79 -4.38
CA PHE A 225 5.62 3.72 -5.41
C PHE A 225 6.27 5.10 -5.27
N CYS A 226 5.91 5.89 -4.28
CA CYS A 226 6.49 7.21 -3.99
C CYS A 226 7.25 7.17 -2.66
N PHE A 227 8.46 6.67 -2.66
CA PHE A 227 9.25 6.41 -1.46
C PHE A 227 10.57 7.18 -1.47
N GLY A 228 10.91 7.85 -0.36
CA GLY A 228 12.05 8.77 -0.32
C GLY A 228 13.30 8.29 0.40
N GLY A 229 13.29 7.10 1.00
CA GLY A 229 14.23 6.73 2.03
C GLY A 229 15.33 5.71 1.71
N ASN A 230 15.32 5.07 0.56
CA ASN A 230 16.21 3.93 0.28
C ASN A 230 17.69 4.25 0.06
N ARG A 231 18.13 5.51 0.27
CA ARG A 231 19.52 5.88 0.05
C ARG A 231 20.49 5.08 0.94
N LYS A 232 20.13 4.91 2.23
CA LYS A 232 20.98 4.19 3.20
C LYS A 232 20.97 2.69 2.89
N ALA A 233 19.81 2.11 2.70
CA ALA A 233 19.66 0.72 2.30
C ALA A 233 20.38 0.42 0.97
N TYR A 234 20.34 1.32 0.01
CA TYR A 234 21.05 1.18 -1.26
C TYR A 234 22.57 1.31 -1.13
N GLN A 235 23.08 2.24 -0.30
CA GLN A 235 24.52 2.43 -0.09
C GLN A 235 25.16 1.34 0.78
N GLU A 236 24.48 0.89 1.83
CA GLU A 236 24.94 -0.16 2.74
C GLU A 236 24.89 -1.55 2.09
N ASN A 237 24.04 -1.73 1.09
CA ASN A 237 23.85 -3.02 0.42
C ASN A 237 24.53 -3.14 -0.95
N LYS A 238 25.49 -2.28 -1.27
CA LYS A 238 26.32 -2.48 -2.49
C LYS A 238 26.91 -3.89 -2.61
N ASN A 239 27.08 -4.58 -1.48
CA ASN A 239 27.61 -5.95 -1.37
C ASN A 239 26.56 -6.96 -0.88
N ARG A 240 25.30 -6.56 -0.67
CA ARG A 240 24.23 -7.43 -0.22
C ARG A 240 23.29 -7.75 -1.37
N THR A 241 22.64 -8.87 -1.26
CA THR A 241 21.77 -9.55 -2.22
C THR A 241 21.10 -8.65 -3.28
N PRO A 242 20.94 -9.14 -4.51
CA PRO A 242 20.23 -8.45 -5.60
C PRO A 242 18.85 -7.87 -5.21
N ALA A 243 18.20 -8.39 -4.17
CA ALA A 243 16.88 -7.95 -3.70
C ALA A 243 16.77 -6.46 -3.36
N VAL A 244 17.83 -5.84 -2.81
CA VAL A 244 17.79 -4.41 -2.49
C VAL A 244 18.04 -3.53 -3.72
N GLN A 245 18.72 -4.06 -4.73
CA GLN A 245 18.85 -3.36 -6.02
C GLN A 245 17.52 -3.28 -6.76
N ASP A 246 16.58 -4.20 -6.47
CA ASP A 246 15.25 -4.27 -7.05
C ASP A 246 14.20 -3.44 -6.25
N ALA A 247 14.61 -2.73 -5.19
CA ALA A 247 13.69 -1.90 -4.40
C ALA A 247 13.22 -0.62 -5.12
N ALA A 248 13.87 -0.23 -6.20
CA ALA A 248 13.45 0.94 -7.00
C ALA A 248 12.34 0.63 -8.02
N PRO A 249 12.38 -0.50 -8.76
CA PRO A 249 11.25 -0.92 -9.57
C PRO A 249 10.07 -1.38 -8.71
N ALA A 250 8.85 -1.04 -9.15
CA ALA A 250 7.61 -1.40 -8.51
C ALA A 250 6.53 -1.67 -9.55
N LEU A 251 5.37 -2.08 -9.09
CA LEU A 251 4.17 -2.25 -9.90
C LEU A 251 3.06 -1.33 -9.39
N MET A 252 2.32 -0.77 -10.31
CA MET A 252 1.00 -0.23 -10.09
C MET A 252 0.00 -1.19 -10.70
N LEU A 253 -1.10 -1.43 -10.01
CA LEU A 253 -2.14 -2.36 -10.42
C LEU A 253 -3.42 -1.59 -10.76
N ARG A 254 -4.01 -1.85 -11.92
CA ARG A 254 -5.37 -1.44 -12.26
C ARG A 254 -6.25 -2.67 -12.32
N ALA A 255 -7.33 -2.68 -11.55
CA ALA A 255 -8.34 -3.70 -11.56
C ALA A 255 -9.64 -3.13 -12.15
N VAL A 256 -10.18 -3.77 -13.17
CA VAL A 256 -11.55 -3.52 -13.65
C VAL A 256 -12.40 -4.66 -13.13
N LEU A 257 -13.36 -4.34 -12.27
CA LEU A 257 -14.29 -5.31 -11.69
C LEU A 257 -15.55 -5.33 -12.54
N THR A 258 -16.03 -6.52 -12.87
CA THR A 258 -17.26 -6.70 -13.66
C THR A 258 -18.36 -7.27 -12.79
N PHE A 259 -19.56 -6.72 -12.96
CA PHE A 259 -20.76 -7.13 -12.25
C PHE A 259 -21.88 -7.34 -13.28
N ASP A 260 -22.79 -8.25 -12.99
CA ASP A 260 -24.01 -8.41 -13.78
C ASP A 260 -25.05 -7.33 -13.44
N ASP A 261 -26.20 -7.36 -14.12
CA ASP A 261 -27.29 -6.40 -13.92
C ASP A 261 -27.89 -6.42 -12.51
N ASP A 262 -27.71 -7.52 -11.78
CA ASP A 262 -28.17 -7.70 -10.40
C ASP A 262 -27.12 -7.29 -9.35
N GLY A 263 -25.94 -6.79 -9.79
CA GLY A 263 -24.81 -6.40 -8.95
C GLY A 263 -23.94 -7.58 -8.50
N THR A 264 -24.15 -8.78 -9.07
CA THR A 264 -23.31 -9.93 -8.73
C THR A 264 -21.95 -9.81 -9.37
N TYR A 265 -20.88 -9.98 -8.58
CA TYR A 265 -19.52 -9.96 -9.08
C TYR A 265 -19.23 -11.12 -10.04
N GLU A 266 -18.89 -10.81 -11.27
CA GLU A 266 -18.56 -11.79 -12.33
C GLU A 266 -17.07 -12.05 -12.47
N GLY A 267 -16.24 -11.05 -12.19
CA GLY A 267 -14.80 -11.21 -12.35
C GLY A 267 -14.02 -9.91 -12.36
N GLN A 268 -12.74 -10.04 -12.72
CA GLN A 268 -11.84 -8.91 -12.78
C GLN A 268 -10.85 -9.02 -13.94
N GLN A 269 -10.51 -7.88 -14.52
CA GLN A 269 -9.39 -7.74 -15.43
C GLN A 269 -8.29 -6.95 -14.73
N ILE A 270 -7.11 -7.54 -14.61
CA ILE A 270 -5.95 -6.92 -13.97
C ILE A 270 -4.97 -6.44 -15.03
N THR A 271 -4.55 -5.19 -14.91
CA THR A 271 -3.45 -4.63 -15.71
C THR A 271 -2.34 -4.18 -14.77
N LEU A 272 -1.13 -4.64 -15.03
CA LEU A 272 0.07 -4.27 -14.25
C LEU A 272 0.89 -3.24 -15.03
N TYR A 273 1.22 -2.15 -14.36
CA TYR A 273 2.05 -1.08 -14.90
C TYR A 273 3.38 -1.05 -14.16
N PRO A 274 4.47 -1.45 -14.81
CA PRO A 274 5.81 -1.29 -14.24
C PRO A 274 6.12 0.19 -14.02
N VAL A 275 6.56 0.51 -12.82
CA VAL A 275 6.91 1.86 -12.40
C VAL A 275 8.24 1.87 -11.67
N GLN A 276 8.86 3.03 -11.61
CA GLN A 276 10.07 3.26 -10.85
C GLN A 276 9.80 4.34 -9.80
N THR A 277 10.24 4.10 -8.56
CA THR A 277 9.99 4.98 -7.40
C THR A 277 10.57 6.38 -7.53
N THR A 278 11.54 6.56 -8.40
CA THR A 278 12.19 7.86 -8.64
C THR A 278 12.51 8.04 -10.10
N GLY A 279 12.68 9.29 -10.54
CA GLY A 279 13.09 9.62 -11.89
C GLY A 279 14.57 9.29 -12.21
N ILE A 280 15.30 8.58 -11.35
CA ILE A 280 16.68 8.19 -11.59
C ILE A 280 16.72 7.24 -12.80
N ASP A 281 17.44 7.62 -13.82
CA ASP A 281 17.74 6.77 -14.96
C ASP A 281 19.14 6.21 -14.83
N ARG A 282 19.25 4.98 -14.36
CA ARG A 282 20.55 4.30 -14.23
C ARG A 282 21.19 3.97 -15.56
N ALA A 283 20.41 3.76 -16.61
CA ALA A 283 20.93 3.54 -17.95
C ALA A 283 21.59 4.81 -18.51
N ALA A 284 21.12 5.99 -18.08
CA ALA A 284 21.76 7.28 -18.37
C ALA A 284 22.90 7.65 -17.42
N GLY A 285 23.30 6.75 -16.51
CA GLY A 285 24.40 6.98 -15.56
C GLY A 285 24.02 7.80 -14.33
N ASP A 286 22.72 8.01 -14.06
CA ASP A 286 22.27 8.72 -12.87
C ASP A 286 22.68 7.98 -11.59
N THR A 287 23.18 8.75 -10.63
CA THR A 287 23.56 8.24 -9.32
C THR A 287 22.40 8.39 -8.32
N VAL A 288 22.45 7.62 -7.22
CA VAL A 288 21.47 7.69 -6.10
C VAL A 288 21.32 9.10 -5.49
N GLN A 289 22.23 10.02 -5.82
CA GLN A 289 22.17 11.41 -5.36
C GLN A 289 21.13 12.26 -6.10
N VAL A 290 20.61 11.77 -7.22
CA VAL A 290 19.65 12.50 -8.10
C VAL A 290 18.22 11.96 -7.92
N ASN A 291 17.81 11.61 -6.69
CA ASN A 291 16.42 11.28 -6.43
C ASN A 291 15.56 12.54 -6.56
N ASN A 292 14.72 12.59 -7.57
CA ASN A 292 13.77 13.69 -7.78
C ASN A 292 12.42 13.47 -7.08
N TYR A 293 12.24 12.33 -6.40
CA TYR A 293 11.00 11.95 -5.70
C TYR A 293 9.75 11.88 -6.60
N GLN A 294 9.93 11.71 -7.88
CA GLN A 294 8.85 11.53 -8.85
C GLN A 294 8.88 10.11 -9.37
N PRO A 295 7.91 9.28 -9.03
CA PRO A 295 7.72 8.00 -9.70
C PRO A 295 7.44 8.22 -11.19
N LYS A 296 7.81 7.24 -12.02
CA LYS A 296 7.55 7.26 -13.45
C LYS A 296 7.22 5.87 -13.95
N PHE A 297 6.49 5.79 -15.04
CA PHE A 297 6.35 4.55 -15.80
C PHE A 297 7.71 4.14 -16.37
N ILE A 298 7.94 2.84 -16.43
CA ILE A 298 9.11 2.26 -17.09
C ILE A 298 8.68 1.40 -18.25
N THR A 299 9.53 1.35 -19.28
CA THR A 299 9.30 0.60 -20.52
C THR A 299 10.52 -0.24 -20.86
N GLY A 300 10.43 -1.03 -21.94
CA GLY A 300 11.55 -1.81 -22.45
C GLY A 300 11.98 -2.97 -21.54
N PRO A 301 13.26 -3.35 -21.57
CA PRO A 301 13.75 -4.54 -20.85
C PRO A 301 13.54 -4.49 -19.34
N LEU A 302 13.64 -3.30 -18.71
CA LEU A 302 13.41 -3.15 -17.27
C LEU A 302 11.95 -3.41 -16.92
N ALA A 303 11.00 -2.91 -17.72
CA ALA A 303 9.58 -3.20 -17.53
C ALA A 303 9.28 -4.70 -17.66
N ALA A 304 9.84 -5.34 -18.68
CA ALA A 304 9.70 -6.78 -18.89
C ALA A 304 10.27 -7.58 -17.70
N HIS A 305 11.41 -7.16 -17.13
CA HIS A 305 11.98 -7.78 -15.94
C HIS A 305 11.07 -7.64 -14.73
N VAL A 306 10.49 -6.46 -14.48
CA VAL A 306 9.59 -6.23 -13.35
C VAL A 306 8.31 -7.06 -13.46
N LEU A 307 7.72 -7.14 -14.66
CA LEU A 307 6.57 -8.00 -14.92
C LEU A 307 6.92 -9.48 -14.71
N HIS A 308 8.10 -9.92 -15.16
CA HIS A 308 8.56 -11.28 -14.94
C HIS A 308 8.67 -11.63 -13.45
N LEU A 309 9.17 -10.72 -12.60
CA LEU A 309 9.21 -10.92 -11.15
C LEU A 309 7.82 -11.18 -10.55
N SER A 310 6.79 -10.52 -11.08
CA SER A 310 5.41 -10.73 -10.63
C SER A 310 4.79 -12.04 -11.14
N LEU A 311 5.22 -12.52 -12.30
CA LEU A 311 4.60 -13.67 -12.99
C LEU A 311 5.33 -15.01 -12.73
N ILE A 312 6.49 -15.02 -12.10
CA ILE A 312 7.32 -16.25 -11.87
C ILE A 312 6.58 -17.35 -11.08
N HIS A 313 5.49 -17.04 -10.39
CA HIS A 313 4.81 -17.95 -9.47
C HIS A 313 3.38 -18.33 -9.88
N ILE A 314 3.02 -18.07 -11.15
CA ILE A 314 1.73 -18.51 -11.71
C ILE A 314 1.84 -19.96 -12.19
#